data_82f61b9d25d2dc5b18ea5fe7fa19f262
#
_entry.id   82f61b9d25d2dc5b18ea5fe7fa19f262
#
_cell.length_a   1.000
_cell.length_b   1.000
_cell.length_c   1.000
_cell.angle_alpha   90.00
_cell.angle_beta   90.00
_cell.angle_gamma   90.00
#
_symmetry.space_group_name_H-M   'P 1'
#
loop_
_entity.id
_entity.type
_entity.pdbx_description
1 polymer ?
#
loop_
_entity_poly.entity_id
_entity_poly.type
_entity_poly.pdbx_seq_one_letter_code
_entity_poly.pdbx_strand_id
1 'polypeptide(L)'
;HGVWSAFFPTAMYRDRLVHGSLYKLHVHGDNGWLDRIPAYATRVVQDEATKNYTAQFWAPEPFDWRGDAFDISKNGNLLIYEAHVGMAQEKEGVGTYREFTEKILPIRKKDGYNAVQLMAIAEHPYYGSFGYHVSSFFAPASRCGTPEELKELVRRAHELGLGVIMDLVHAHY
;
A
#
# COMPACT_ATOMS: atom_id res chain seq x y z
N HIS A 1 -15.29 -24.17 9.95
CA HIS A 1 -14.58 -23.08 10.62
C HIS A 1 -14.49 -21.79 9.78
N GLY A 2 -15.14 -21.73 8.59
CA GLY A 2 -15.21 -20.50 7.77
C GLY A 2 -13.93 -20.07 7.06
N VAL A 3 -12.86 -20.86 7.15
CA VAL A 3 -11.60 -20.60 6.46
C VAL A 3 -11.42 -21.59 5.32
N TRP A 4 -11.16 -21.06 4.13
CA TRP A 4 -10.87 -21.84 2.93
C TRP A 4 -9.38 -21.69 2.60
N SER A 5 -8.74 -22.79 2.21
CA SER A 5 -7.35 -22.78 1.76
C SER A 5 -7.19 -23.61 0.50
N ALA A 6 -6.34 -23.14 -0.41
CA ALA A 6 -5.93 -23.89 -1.59
C ALA A 6 -4.41 -23.78 -1.74
N PHE A 7 -3.78 -24.88 -2.08
CA PHE A 7 -2.34 -24.92 -2.34
C PHE A 7 -2.08 -25.10 -3.83
N PHE A 8 -1.26 -24.21 -4.38
CA PHE A 8 -0.88 -24.22 -5.80
C PHE A 8 0.61 -24.60 -5.91
N PRO A 9 0.93 -25.88 -6.20
CA PRO A 9 2.33 -26.30 -6.33
C PRO A 9 3.05 -25.52 -7.42
N THR A 10 4.20 -24.94 -7.10
CA THR A 10 5.00 -24.16 -8.04
C THR A 10 5.33 -24.94 -9.32
N ALA A 11 5.59 -26.24 -9.20
CA ALA A 11 5.88 -27.09 -10.37
C ALA A 11 4.74 -27.11 -11.42
N MET A 12 3.48 -26.90 -10.97
CA MET A 12 2.30 -26.94 -11.86
C MET A 12 1.82 -25.57 -12.30
N TYR A 13 2.12 -24.53 -11.51
CA TYR A 13 1.48 -23.21 -11.68
C TYR A 13 2.47 -22.08 -12.00
N ARG A 14 3.79 -22.33 -12.03
CA ARG A 14 4.80 -21.28 -12.27
C ARG A 14 4.59 -20.47 -13.55
N ASP A 15 4.01 -21.10 -14.59
CA ASP A 15 3.78 -20.46 -15.88
C ASP A 15 2.35 -19.92 -16.03
N ARG A 16 1.50 -20.17 -15.03
CA ARG A 16 0.09 -19.74 -15.02
C ARG A 16 -0.18 -18.61 -14.02
N LEU A 17 0.49 -18.65 -12.88
CA LEU A 17 0.41 -17.65 -11.83
C LEU A 17 1.79 -17.01 -11.66
N VAL A 18 2.07 -16.01 -12.47
CA VAL A 18 3.33 -15.26 -12.47
C VAL A 18 3.15 -13.91 -11.81
N HIS A 19 4.26 -13.28 -11.41
CA HIS A 19 4.24 -11.92 -10.88
C HIS A 19 3.47 -10.99 -11.82
N GLY A 20 2.50 -10.25 -11.27
CA GLY A 20 1.61 -9.37 -12.03
C GLY A 20 0.33 -10.02 -12.55
N SER A 21 0.14 -11.35 -12.43
CA SER A 21 -1.11 -12.00 -12.84
C SER A 21 -2.31 -11.47 -12.07
N LEU A 22 -3.39 -11.16 -12.79
CA LEU A 22 -4.65 -10.74 -12.18
C LEU A 22 -5.47 -11.97 -11.79
N TYR A 23 -6.12 -11.93 -10.63
CA TYR A 23 -6.95 -13.03 -10.16
C TYR A 23 -8.09 -12.57 -9.25
N LYS A 24 -9.14 -13.39 -9.20
CA LYS A 24 -10.24 -13.31 -8.23
C LYS A 24 -10.57 -14.70 -7.74
N LEU A 25 -11.23 -14.79 -6.61
CA LEU A 25 -11.83 -16.01 -6.11
C LEU A 25 -13.25 -16.13 -6.65
N HIS A 26 -13.56 -17.22 -7.34
CA HIS A 26 -14.92 -17.57 -7.73
C HIS A 26 -15.54 -18.35 -6.61
N VAL A 27 -16.44 -17.75 -5.84
CA VAL A 27 -16.96 -18.29 -4.58
C VAL A 27 -18.46 -18.58 -4.73
N HIS A 28 -18.87 -19.78 -4.29
CA HIS A 28 -20.28 -20.14 -4.18
C HIS A 28 -20.74 -19.92 -2.74
N GLY A 29 -21.77 -19.10 -2.57
CA GLY A 29 -22.44 -18.84 -1.29
C GLY A 29 -23.94 -18.98 -1.42
N ASP A 30 -24.69 -18.60 -0.38
CA ASP A 30 -26.15 -18.67 -0.35
C ASP A 30 -26.83 -17.89 -1.48
N ASN A 31 -26.19 -16.83 -1.97
CA ASN A 31 -26.67 -15.99 -3.07
C ASN A 31 -26.10 -16.41 -4.45
N GLY A 32 -25.58 -17.64 -4.58
CA GLY A 32 -24.98 -18.15 -5.81
C GLY A 32 -23.50 -17.85 -5.95
N TRP A 33 -23.03 -17.85 -7.21
CA TRP A 33 -21.62 -17.61 -7.55
C TRP A 33 -21.27 -16.13 -7.61
N LEU A 34 -20.19 -15.77 -6.96
CA LEU A 34 -19.68 -14.39 -6.91
C LEU A 34 -18.18 -14.36 -7.02
N ASP A 35 -17.64 -13.36 -7.77
CA ASP A 35 -16.21 -13.09 -7.79
C ASP A 35 -15.82 -12.17 -6.63
N ARG A 36 -14.77 -12.55 -5.92
CA ARG A 36 -14.26 -11.82 -4.75
C ARG A 36 -12.76 -11.59 -4.85
N ILE A 37 -12.33 -10.42 -4.41
CA ILE A 37 -10.93 -10.15 -4.13
C ILE A 37 -10.58 -10.84 -2.80
N PRO A 38 -9.49 -11.62 -2.72
CA PRO A 38 -9.07 -12.22 -1.45
C PRO A 38 -8.82 -11.16 -0.39
N ALA A 39 -9.30 -11.39 0.84
CA ALA A 39 -9.14 -10.45 1.96
C ALA A 39 -7.65 -10.13 2.26
N TYR A 40 -6.77 -11.09 2.04
CA TYR A 40 -5.31 -10.97 2.28
C TYR A 40 -4.52 -10.62 1.02
N ALA A 41 -5.16 -10.10 -0.03
CA ALA A 41 -4.44 -9.62 -1.20
C ALA A 41 -3.50 -8.47 -0.81
N THR A 42 -2.22 -8.60 -1.15
CA THR A 42 -1.19 -7.59 -0.86
C THR A 42 -1.03 -6.56 -1.99
N ARG A 43 -1.65 -6.81 -3.12
CA ARG A 43 -1.73 -5.89 -4.26
C ARG A 43 -3.10 -6.00 -4.89
N VAL A 44 -3.77 -4.87 -5.03
CA VAL A 44 -5.05 -4.74 -5.73
C VAL A 44 -4.92 -3.57 -6.69
N VAL A 45 -5.40 -3.74 -7.91
CA VAL A 45 -5.28 -2.73 -8.97
C VAL A 45 -6.64 -2.46 -9.60
N GLN A 46 -6.82 -1.25 -10.08
CA GLN A 46 -8.02 -0.86 -10.82
C GLN A 46 -7.77 -0.92 -12.32
N ASP A 47 -8.66 -1.56 -13.05
CA ASP A 47 -8.70 -1.48 -14.50
C ASP A 47 -9.19 -0.08 -14.93
N GLU A 48 -8.47 0.59 -15.79
CA GLU A 48 -8.77 1.97 -16.18
C GLU A 48 -10.05 2.11 -17.00
N ALA A 49 -10.37 1.13 -17.82
CA ALA A 49 -11.53 1.17 -18.71
C ALA A 49 -12.83 0.82 -17.96
N THR A 50 -12.80 -0.27 -17.18
CA THR A 50 -13.99 -0.78 -16.49
C THR A 50 -14.16 -0.21 -15.09
N LYS A 51 -13.10 0.39 -14.52
CA LYS A 51 -12.99 0.83 -13.13
C LYS A 51 -13.15 -0.29 -12.09
N ASN A 52 -13.12 -1.54 -12.53
CA ASN A 52 -13.19 -2.70 -11.65
C ASN A 52 -11.86 -2.95 -10.94
N TYR A 53 -11.94 -3.34 -9.68
CA TYR A 53 -10.78 -3.75 -8.90
C TYR A 53 -10.54 -5.25 -9.02
N THR A 54 -9.26 -5.63 -9.04
CA THR A 54 -8.83 -7.02 -9.15
C THR A 54 -7.57 -7.23 -8.33
N ALA A 55 -7.46 -8.36 -7.64
CA ALA A 55 -6.22 -8.74 -6.98
C ALA A 55 -5.14 -9.04 -8.04
N GLN A 56 -3.91 -8.64 -7.71
CA GLN A 56 -2.75 -8.94 -8.54
C GLN A 56 -1.77 -9.80 -7.74
N PHE A 57 -1.37 -10.93 -8.31
CA PHE A 57 -0.35 -11.77 -7.69
C PHE A 57 0.97 -11.02 -7.68
N TRP A 58 1.36 -10.63 -6.48
CA TRP A 58 2.53 -9.79 -6.26
C TRP A 58 3.60 -10.58 -5.53
N ALA A 59 4.61 -11.01 -6.27
CA ALA A 59 5.73 -11.81 -5.79
C ALA A 59 7.03 -11.18 -6.28
N PRO A 60 7.42 -10.02 -5.73
CA PRO A 60 8.68 -9.37 -6.08
C PRO A 60 9.86 -10.09 -5.44
N GLU A 61 11.06 -9.79 -5.92
CA GLU A 61 12.27 -10.09 -5.17
C GLU A 61 12.25 -9.43 -3.78
N PRO A 62 12.92 -10.00 -2.78
CA PRO A 62 13.00 -9.41 -1.46
C PRO A 62 13.50 -7.96 -1.52
N PHE A 63 12.80 -7.06 -0.85
CA PHE A 63 13.20 -5.65 -0.81
C PHE A 63 14.48 -5.47 0.01
N ASP A 64 15.46 -4.78 -0.55
CA ASP A 64 16.71 -4.46 0.13
C ASP A 64 16.54 -3.23 1.04
N TRP A 65 16.42 -3.46 2.33
CA TRP A 65 16.37 -2.42 3.35
C TRP A 65 17.74 -1.77 3.64
N ARG A 66 18.82 -2.23 2.99
CA ARG A 66 20.20 -1.70 3.19
C ARG A 66 20.64 -1.66 4.64
N GLY A 67 20.21 -2.64 5.42
CA GLY A 67 20.54 -2.73 6.84
C GLY A 67 19.85 -1.66 7.70
N ASP A 68 18.70 -1.16 7.28
CA ASP A 68 17.91 -0.18 8.04
C ASP A 68 17.69 -0.67 9.49
N ALA A 69 18.18 0.10 10.44
CA ALA A 69 18.08 -0.14 11.88
C ALA A 69 17.50 1.10 12.59
N PHE A 70 16.64 1.84 11.90
CA PHE A 70 16.02 3.04 12.45
C PHE A 70 15.19 2.72 13.70
N ASP A 71 15.34 3.56 14.70
CA ASP A 71 14.65 3.44 15.98
C ASP A 71 14.02 4.80 16.34
N ILE A 72 12.70 4.92 16.17
CA ILE A 72 11.95 6.15 16.43
C ILE A 72 12.06 6.60 17.89
N SER A 73 12.31 5.69 18.84
CA SER A 73 12.44 6.04 20.26
C SER A 73 13.62 6.95 20.54
N LYS A 74 14.59 6.98 19.64
CA LYS A 74 15.77 7.85 19.72
C LYS A 74 15.51 9.28 19.26
N ASN A 75 14.36 9.55 18.65
CA ASN A 75 14.02 10.87 18.13
C ASN A 75 13.56 11.87 19.23
N GLY A 76 13.41 11.43 20.47
CA GLY A 76 12.90 12.28 21.55
C GLY A 76 11.43 12.65 21.35
N ASN A 77 11.09 13.92 21.60
CA ASN A 77 9.74 14.41 21.34
C ASN A 77 9.45 14.45 19.85
N LEU A 78 8.33 13.86 19.43
CA LEU A 78 7.96 13.81 18.03
C LEU A 78 7.32 15.11 17.58
N LEU A 79 7.88 15.67 16.49
CA LEU A 79 7.25 16.67 15.65
C LEU A 79 6.76 15.95 14.39
N ILE A 80 5.45 15.74 14.33
CA ILE A 80 4.81 14.91 13.32
C ILE A 80 4.26 15.80 12.21
N TYR A 81 4.60 15.48 10.96
CA TYR A 81 3.95 16.02 9.78
C TYR A 81 2.96 15.00 9.23
N GLU A 82 1.68 15.28 9.32
CA GLU A 82 0.64 14.45 8.72
C GLU A 82 0.42 14.85 7.27
N ALA A 83 0.34 13.85 6.38
CA ALA A 83 0.16 14.08 4.95
C ALA A 83 -0.58 12.96 4.24
N HIS A 84 -1.40 13.34 3.27
CA HIS A 84 -1.96 12.43 2.26
C HIS A 84 -1.01 12.36 1.07
N VAL A 85 -0.45 11.18 0.79
CA VAL A 85 0.57 10.99 -0.27
C VAL A 85 0.10 11.54 -1.61
N GLY A 86 -1.12 11.22 -2.01
CA GLY A 86 -1.69 11.63 -3.29
C GLY A 86 -1.94 13.14 -3.43
N MET A 87 -2.01 13.89 -2.32
CA MET A 87 -2.32 15.33 -2.31
C MET A 87 -1.16 16.21 -1.86
N ALA A 88 -0.05 15.64 -1.44
CA ALA A 88 1.08 16.38 -0.86
C ALA A 88 1.93 17.14 -1.88
N GLN A 89 1.49 17.27 -3.11
CA GLN A 89 2.19 17.93 -4.21
C GLN A 89 1.31 19.03 -4.85
N GLU A 90 1.96 19.99 -5.51
CA GLU A 90 1.28 21.09 -6.21
C GLU A 90 0.86 20.74 -7.65
N LYS A 91 1.40 19.67 -8.20
CA LYS A 91 1.10 19.20 -9.54
C LYS A 91 -0.34 18.64 -9.59
N GLU A 92 -1.06 18.90 -10.68
CA GLU A 92 -2.38 18.33 -10.93
C GLU A 92 -2.35 16.79 -10.96
N GLY A 93 -3.35 16.13 -10.38
CA GLY A 93 -3.49 14.68 -10.33
C GLY A 93 -3.09 14.07 -8.98
N VAL A 94 -2.97 12.75 -8.97
CA VAL A 94 -2.61 11.99 -7.76
C VAL A 94 -1.10 11.90 -7.63
N GLY A 95 -0.56 12.30 -6.48
CA GLY A 95 0.85 12.16 -6.15
C GLY A 95 1.26 10.70 -5.94
N THR A 96 2.53 10.40 -6.21
CA THR A 96 3.07 9.05 -6.09
C THR A 96 3.94 8.89 -4.85
N TYR A 97 4.16 7.64 -4.41
CA TYR A 97 5.13 7.32 -3.35
C TYR A 97 6.52 7.86 -3.68
N ARG A 98 6.93 7.73 -4.95
CA ARG A 98 8.22 8.24 -5.43
C ARG A 98 8.32 9.76 -5.32
N GLU A 99 7.32 10.50 -5.79
CA GLU A 99 7.30 11.97 -5.69
C GLU A 99 7.32 12.43 -4.24
N PHE A 100 6.57 11.76 -3.36
CA PHE A 100 6.59 12.04 -1.92
C PHE A 100 7.99 11.83 -1.33
N THR A 101 8.63 10.72 -1.68
CA THR A 101 9.97 10.37 -1.24
C THR A 101 11.02 11.41 -1.67
N GLU A 102 10.96 11.82 -2.94
CA GLU A 102 11.98 12.70 -3.53
C GLU A 102 11.79 14.17 -3.19
N LYS A 103 10.52 14.62 -3.09
CA LYS A 103 10.20 16.05 -2.95
C LYS A 103 9.74 16.43 -1.55
N ILE A 104 8.92 15.61 -0.90
CA ILE A 104 8.28 16.00 0.36
C ILE A 104 9.16 15.67 1.56
N LEU A 105 9.70 14.46 1.66
CA LEU A 105 10.51 14.05 2.80
C LEU A 105 11.70 15.00 3.07
N PRO A 106 12.51 15.41 2.06
CA PRO A 106 13.64 16.30 2.31
C PRO A 106 13.21 17.68 2.84
N ILE A 107 12.08 18.20 2.35
CA ILE A 107 11.56 19.49 2.80
C ILE A 107 11.11 19.37 4.26
N ARG A 108 10.34 18.33 4.61
CA ARG A 108 9.87 18.15 5.99
C ARG A 108 11.01 17.95 6.96
N LYS A 109 12.07 17.23 6.54
CA LYS A 109 13.29 17.15 7.35
C LYS A 109 13.94 18.52 7.58
N LYS A 110 14.06 19.33 6.53
CA LYS A 110 14.60 20.69 6.62
C LYS A 110 13.77 21.60 7.53
N ASP A 111 12.45 21.40 7.55
CA ASP A 111 11.51 22.15 8.41
C ASP A 111 11.59 21.75 9.88
N GLY A 112 12.39 20.72 10.23
CA GLY A 112 12.63 20.27 11.59
C GLY A 112 11.70 19.14 12.07
N TYR A 113 10.83 18.60 11.22
CA TYR A 113 10.06 17.41 11.56
C TYR A 113 10.96 16.19 11.75
N ASN A 114 10.56 15.28 12.63
CA ASN A 114 11.27 14.03 12.89
C ASN A 114 10.37 12.78 12.75
N ALA A 115 9.11 12.99 12.38
CA ALA A 115 8.20 11.92 11.96
C ALA A 115 7.25 12.44 10.87
N VAL A 116 6.82 11.53 10.01
CA VAL A 116 5.71 11.73 9.07
C VAL A 116 4.62 10.72 9.35
N GLN A 117 3.37 11.18 9.38
CA GLN A 117 2.20 10.33 9.47
C GLN A 117 1.53 10.28 8.10
N LEU A 118 1.44 9.09 7.53
CA LEU A 118 0.76 8.86 6.26
C LEU A 118 -0.72 8.59 6.54
N MET A 119 -1.59 9.51 6.08
CA MET A 119 -3.03 9.32 6.13
C MET A 119 -3.39 8.05 5.37
N ALA A 120 -4.44 7.36 5.82
CA ALA A 120 -4.97 6.09 5.36
C ALA A 120 -4.45 5.61 3.99
N ILE A 121 -3.45 4.71 4.00
CA ILE A 121 -2.69 4.30 2.82
C ILE A 121 -3.18 3.00 2.19
N ALA A 122 -4.12 2.28 2.84
CA ALA A 122 -4.69 1.05 2.32
C ALA A 122 -5.52 1.31 1.05
N GLU A 123 -5.65 0.28 0.21
CA GLU A 123 -6.41 0.39 -1.04
C GLU A 123 -7.88 0.73 -0.80
N HIS A 124 -8.40 1.65 -1.59
CA HIS A 124 -9.75 2.20 -1.48
C HIS A 124 -10.30 2.58 -2.86
N PRO A 125 -11.59 2.34 -3.15
CA PRO A 125 -12.18 2.61 -4.47
C PRO A 125 -12.45 4.09 -4.70
N TYR A 126 -12.84 4.82 -3.65
CA TYR A 126 -13.23 6.22 -3.74
C TYR A 126 -12.11 7.15 -3.26
N TYR A 127 -11.44 7.82 -4.20
CA TYR A 127 -10.32 8.72 -3.89
C TYR A 127 -10.71 9.86 -2.94
N GLY A 128 -11.91 10.40 -3.07
CA GLY A 128 -12.43 11.45 -2.19
C GLY A 128 -12.65 11.03 -0.73
N SER A 129 -12.50 9.73 -0.40
CA SER A 129 -12.45 9.26 0.98
C SER A 129 -11.10 9.49 1.65
N PHE A 130 -10.10 9.95 0.91
CA PHE A 130 -8.71 10.09 1.37
C PHE A 130 -8.09 8.82 1.95
N GLY A 131 -8.57 7.65 1.50
CA GLY A 131 -8.14 6.34 1.99
C GLY A 131 -8.98 5.78 3.15
N TYR A 132 -9.94 6.52 3.69
CA TYR A 132 -10.71 6.09 4.86
C TYR A 132 -11.89 5.15 4.53
N HIS A 133 -12.25 4.97 3.25
CA HIS A 133 -13.17 3.90 2.80
C HIS A 133 -12.39 2.70 2.27
N VAL A 134 -11.69 2.01 3.17
CA VAL A 134 -10.82 0.88 2.84
C VAL A 134 -11.60 -0.27 2.23
N SER A 135 -11.06 -0.84 1.15
CA SER A 135 -11.58 -2.06 0.51
C SER A 135 -10.63 -3.25 0.59
N SER A 136 -9.33 -3.00 0.79
CA SER A 136 -8.32 -4.06 0.87
C SER A 136 -7.26 -3.67 1.91
N PHE A 137 -7.39 -4.24 3.10
CA PHE A 137 -6.64 -3.85 4.30
C PHE A 137 -5.15 -4.15 4.25
N PHE A 138 -4.73 -5.11 3.41
CA PHE A 138 -3.33 -5.55 3.31
C PHE A 138 -2.64 -5.08 2.03
N ALA A 139 -3.34 -4.33 1.19
CA ALA A 139 -2.79 -3.76 -0.04
C ALA A 139 -2.62 -2.25 0.09
N PRO A 140 -1.45 -1.69 -0.23
CA PRO A 140 -1.29 -0.25 -0.32
C PRO A 140 -2.01 0.30 -1.56
N ALA A 141 -2.43 1.57 -1.48
CA ALA A 141 -3.16 2.26 -2.55
C ALA A 141 -2.37 2.23 -3.87
N SER A 142 -2.89 1.51 -4.85
CA SER A 142 -2.23 1.29 -6.15
C SER A 142 -2.13 2.57 -7.00
N ARG A 143 -3.00 3.55 -6.75
CA ARG A 143 -2.94 4.86 -7.41
C ARG A 143 -1.64 5.62 -7.13
N CYS A 144 -1.04 5.40 -5.96
CA CYS A 144 0.19 6.08 -5.56
C CYS A 144 1.46 5.36 -6.02
N GLY A 145 1.36 4.11 -6.48
CA GLY A 145 2.51 3.35 -6.96
C GLY A 145 2.50 1.87 -6.53
N THR A 146 3.68 1.30 -6.43
CA THR A 146 3.89 -0.10 -6.06
C THR A 146 4.16 -0.26 -4.57
N PRO A 147 3.99 -1.47 -3.99
CA PRO A 147 4.41 -1.76 -2.63
C PRO A 147 5.90 -1.49 -2.38
N GLU A 148 6.77 -1.74 -3.37
CA GLU A 148 8.21 -1.48 -3.29
C GLU A 148 8.51 0.02 -3.21
N GLU A 149 7.77 0.86 -3.93
CA GLU A 149 7.90 2.31 -3.84
C GLU A 149 7.46 2.84 -2.47
N LEU A 150 6.47 2.23 -1.84
CA LEU A 150 6.11 2.55 -0.45
C LEU A 150 7.19 2.12 0.54
N LYS A 151 7.79 0.94 0.37
CA LYS A 151 8.93 0.49 1.18
C LYS A 151 10.12 1.43 1.02
N GLU A 152 10.40 1.87 -0.21
CA GLU A 152 11.45 2.85 -0.49
C GLU A 152 11.19 4.20 0.20
N LEU A 153 9.91 4.65 0.24
CA LEU A 153 9.51 5.84 0.99
C LEU A 153 9.88 5.69 2.47
N VAL A 154 9.53 4.55 3.09
CA VAL A 154 9.85 4.29 4.50
C VAL A 154 11.35 4.25 4.72
N ARG A 155 12.10 3.48 3.92
CA ARG A 155 13.55 3.37 4.01
C ARG A 155 14.22 4.75 3.89
N ARG A 156 13.77 5.56 2.93
CA ARG A 156 14.31 6.90 2.70
C ARG A 156 13.99 7.87 3.82
N ALA A 157 12.78 7.77 4.40
CA ALA A 157 12.43 8.54 5.58
C ALA A 157 13.37 8.22 6.75
N HIS A 158 13.64 6.93 7.00
CA HIS A 158 14.56 6.47 8.03
C HIS A 158 15.98 6.98 7.80
N GLU A 159 16.49 6.95 6.57
CA GLU A 159 17.81 7.54 6.22
C GLU A 159 17.88 9.04 6.55
N LEU A 160 16.79 9.76 6.42
CA LEU A 160 16.67 11.16 6.79
C LEU A 160 16.44 11.39 8.29
N GLY A 161 16.31 10.32 9.08
CA GLY A 161 15.98 10.39 10.51
C GLY A 161 14.53 10.77 10.77
N LEU A 162 13.62 10.46 9.85
CA LEU A 162 12.17 10.65 9.98
C LEU A 162 11.51 9.30 10.30
N GLY A 163 10.80 9.20 11.42
CA GLY A 163 9.91 8.08 11.68
C GLY A 163 8.71 8.09 10.74
N VAL A 164 8.20 6.91 10.39
CA VAL A 164 6.98 6.79 9.59
C VAL A 164 5.88 6.18 10.43
N ILE A 165 4.76 6.88 10.53
CA ILE A 165 3.54 6.44 11.20
C ILE A 165 2.52 6.15 10.12
N MET A 166 1.90 4.98 10.14
CA MET A 166 0.84 4.60 9.19
C MET A 166 -0.51 4.65 9.88
N ASP A 167 -1.42 5.39 9.30
CA ASP A 167 -2.80 5.45 9.77
C ASP A 167 -3.55 4.21 9.26
N LEU A 168 -4.01 3.36 10.18
CA LEU A 168 -4.72 2.13 9.89
C LEU A 168 -6.21 2.29 10.19
N VAL A 169 -7.03 2.06 9.18
CA VAL A 169 -8.48 2.12 9.28
C VAL A 169 -9.04 0.75 9.63
N HIS A 170 -9.66 0.62 10.78
CA HIS A 170 -10.32 -0.60 11.26
C HIS A 170 -11.85 -0.50 11.17
N ALA A 171 -12.35 -0.10 10.00
CA ALA A 171 -13.77 0.07 9.71
C ALA A 171 -14.12 -0.46 8.31
N HIS A 172 -15.40 -0.50 7.98
CA HIS A 172 -15.90 -0.92 6.66
C HIS A 172 -15.65 -2.39 6.30
N TYR A 173 -15.69 -3.30 7.30
CA TYR A 173 -15.61 -4.76 7.10
C TYR A 173 -16.86 -5.33 6.44
#